data_9d6d82c36728ee0ffef205de8d7ff8d1
#
_entry.id   9d6d82c36728ee0ffef205de8d7ff8d1
#
_cell.length_a   1.000
_cell.length_b   1.000
_cell.length_c   1.000
_cell.angle_alpha   90.00
_cell.angle_beta   90.00
_cell.angle_gamma   90.00
#
_symmetry.space_group_name_H-M   'P 1'
#
loop_
_entity.id
_entity.type
_entity.pdbx_description
1 polymer ?
#
loop_
_entity_poly.entity_id
_entity_poly.type
_entity_poly.pdbx_seq_one_letter_code
_entity_poly.pdbx_strand_id
1 'polypeptide(L)'
;MEKIHINLGKDSYDIVIDSGLIRHAGDAVSSLTGAHDAAIITEDGIDRLYGMDLVKSLESAGIHTQMIVVPSSEKSRSLSIVNRVYGALVDFGLPSDGVLIALGGRVVGDITGFVAATYHRGIAYIQFPTSVLSQIGSAIGGKITLDITAGKNLVGTFYQPRAVYIDPGMAKTLPRKYLHNGMGEAVKLGCVCDKELFELFEKANSDMDLLRVLPEIIRRCCTIKAHYVEIDPTGKKERRLLDFGHTIGGAIERCCRYDDKTITHGEATAIGMYLVTKRAELLGLTTRGTTSRLEYVLKSLSLPTETHIAPEILAADMARSKHVKEGKLQLALMKEIGQGFLKEVTVEELAKYVK
;
A
#
# COMPACT_ATOMS: atom_id res chain seq x y z
N MET A 1 -7.22 -12.21 -17.88
CA MET A 1 -7.71 -12.17 -16.49
C MET A 1 -6.89 -13.12 -15.66
N GLU A 2 -6.23 -12.63 -14.61
CA GLU A 2 -5.47 -13.42 -13.67
C GLU A 2 -6.12 -13.30 -12.28
N LYS A 3 -6.10 -14.39 -11.51
CA LYS A 3 -6.77 -14.46 -10.21
C LYS A 3 -5.80 -15.03 -9.17
N ILE A 4 -5.62 -14.33 -8.07
CA ILE A 4 -4.82 -14.76 -6.91
C ILE A 4 -5.77 -14.89 -5.73
N HIS A 5 -5.92 -16.11 -5.21
CA HIS A 5 -6.73 -16.36 -4.02
C HIS A 5 -5.93 -16.12 -2.75
N ILE A 6 -6.52 -15.45 -1.76
CA ILE A 6 -5.96 -15.31 -0.41
C ILE A 6 -6.83 -16.12 0.55
N ASN A 7 -6.22 -17.15 1.13
CA ASN A 7 -6.90 -18.09 2.04
C ASN A 7 -6.80 -17.61 3.49
N LEU A 8 -7.91 -17.08 4.01
CA LEU A 8 -8.05 -16.61 5.39
C LEU A 8 -9.31 -17.23 6.07
N GLY A 9 -9.68 -18.43 5.64
CA GLY A 9 -10.90 -19.08 6.11
C GLY A 9 -12.16 -18.30 5.70
N LYS A 10 -12.96 -17.86 6.66
CA LYS A 10 -14.19 -17.07 6.37
C LYS A 10 -13.92 -15.70 5.76
N ASP A 11 -12.73 -15.17 5.93
CA ASP A 11 -12.31 -13.86 5.45
C ASP A 11 -11.47 -13.96 4.15
N SER A 12 -11.51 -15.13 3.47
CA SER A 12 -10.85 -15.36 2.18
C SER A 12 -11.44 -14.48 1.09
N TYR A 13 -10.59 -14.05 0.15
CA TYR A 13 -11.02 -13.24 -0.98
C TYR A 13 -10.07 -13.41 -2.18
N ASP A 14 -10.49 -12.88 -3.33
CA ASP A 14 -9.71 -12.92 -4.55
C ASP A 14 -9.15 -11.55 -4.94
N ILE A 15 -7.94 -11.56 -5.45
CA ILE A 15 -7.37 -10.45 -6.22
C ILE A 15 -7.54 -10.81 -7.68
N VAL A 16 -8.23 -9.97 -8.43
CA VAL A 16 -8.46 -10.13 -9.88
C VAL A 16 -7.67 -9.05 -10.61
N ILE A 17 -6.79 -9.46 -11.54
CA ILE A 17 -5.94 -8.54 -12.31
C ILE A 17 -6.32 -8.68 -13.78
N ASP A 18 -6.84 -7.60 -14.35
CA ASP A 18 -7.14 -7.51 -15.78
C ASP A 18 -7.31 -6.05 -16.21
N SER A 19 -7.30 -5.79 -17.50
CA SER A 19 -7.57 -4.47 -18.06
C SER A 19 -9.07 -4.25 -18.28
N GLY A 20 -9.55 -3.03 -17.98
CA GLY A 20 -10.94 -2.64 -18.21
C GLY A 20 -11.94 -3.21 -17.20
N LEU A 21 -11.49 -3.74 -16.07
CA LEU A 21 -12.34 -4.36 -15.05
C LEU A 21 -13.48 -3.47 -14.56
N ILE A 22 -13.26 -2.15 -14.53
CA ILE A 22 -14.27 -1.20 -14.04
C ILE A 22 -15.56 -1.23 -14.87
N ARG A 23 -15.47 -1.56 -16.17
CA ARG A 23 -16.62 -1.61 -17.09
C ARG A 23 -17.51 -2.85 -16.89
N HIS A 24 -16.99 -3.85 -16.20
CA HIS A 24 -17.66 -5.12 -15.89
C HIS A 24 -17.82 -5.32 -14.37
N ALA A 25 -17.62 -4.24 -13.61
CA ALA A 25 -17.67 -4.27 -12.16
C ALA A 25 -19.06 -4.66 -11.62
N GLY A 26 -20.14 -4.23 -12.29
CA GLY A 26 -21.51 -4.47 -11.85
C GLY A 26 -21.84 -5.96 -11.72
N ASP A 27 -21.59 -6.75 -12.76
CA ASP A 27 -21.83 -8.20 -12.74
C ASP A 27 -20.99 -8.89 -11.65
N ALA A 28 -19.72 -8.48 -11.53
CA ALA A 28 -18.82 -9.04 -10.54
C ALA A 28 -19.25 -8.71 -9.09
N VAL A 29 -19.66 -7.47 -8.83
CA VAL A 29 -20.16 -7.02 -7.52
C VAL A 29 -21.48 -7.72 -7.18
N SER A 30 -22.44 -7.74 -8.09
CA SER A 30 -23.73 -8.41 -7.91
C SER A 30 -23.55 -9.90 -7.61
N SER A 31 -22.76 -10.61 -8.41
CA SER A 31 -22.47 -12.03 -8.21
C SER A 31 -21.77 -12.34 -6.88
N LEU A 32 -20.88 -11.46 -6.44
CA LEU A 32 -20.08 -11.67 -5.23
C LEU A 32 -20.82 -11.33 -3.94
N THR A 33 -21.68 -10.31 -3.98
CA THR A 33 -22.30 -9.76 -2.76
C THR A 33 -23.83 -9.96 -2.69
N GLY A 34 -24.46 -10.08 -3.85
CA GLY A 34 -25.94 -10.05 -3.96
C GLY A 34 -26.53 -8.68 -3.61
N ALA A 35 -25.73 -7.64 -3.44
CA ALA A 35 -26.19 -6.32 -3.02
C ALA A 35 -27.02 -5.62 -4.11
N HIS A 36 -28.09 -4.95 -3.70
CA HIS A 36 -28.91 -4.09 -4.57
C HIS A 36 -28.56 -2.61 -4.43
N ASP A 37 -27.80 -2.25 -3.39
CA ASP A 37 -27.36 -0.88 -3.11
C ASP A 37 -25.85 -0.84 -2.90
N ALA A 38 -25.18 0.14 -3.52
CA ALA A 38 -23.74 0.35 -3.41
C ALA A 38 -23.41 1.83 -3.17
N ALA A 39 -22.50 2.09 -2.24
CA ALA A 39 -21.89 3.41 -2.11
C ALA A 39 -20.44 3.38 -2.56
N ILE A 40 -20.09 4.22 -3.56
CA ILE A 40 -18.73 4.38 -4.06
C ILE A 40 -18.08 5.51 -3.29
N ILE A 41 -16.98 5.22 -2.58
CA ILE A 41 -16.13 6.24 -1.97
C ILE A 41 -14.94 6.43 -2.89
N THR A 42 -14.73 7.68 -3.32
CA THR A 42 -13.67 8.07 -4.26
C THR A 42 -13.08 9.43 -3.89
N GLU A 43 -12.09 9.91 -4.62
CA GLU A 43 -11.44 11.20 -4.39
C GLU A 43 -11.49 12.09 -5.64
N ASP A 44 -11.34 13.40 -5.40
CA ASP A 44 -11.27 14.40 -6.47
C ASP A 44 -10.29 14.00 -7.58
N GLY A 45 -10.74 14.05 -8.82
CA GLY A 45 -9.98 13.69 -10.01
C GLY A 45 -10.16 12.23 -10.41
N ILE A 46 -10.23 11.29 -9.46
CA ILE A 46 -10.52 9.88 -9.74
C ILE A 46 -12.00 9.71 -10.11
N ASP A 47 -12.89 10.43 -9.44
CA ASP A 47 -14.31 10.50 -9.78
C ASP A 47 -14.54 10.86 -11.27
N ARG A 48 -13.80 11.86 -11.78
CA ARG A 48 -13.88 12.30 -13.17
C ARG A 48 -13.28 11.31 -14.17
N LEU A 49 -12.23 10.58 -13.78
CA LEU A 49 -11.53 9.64 -14.66
C LEU A 49 -12.26 8.31 -14.77
N TYR A 50 -12.81 7.81 -13.67
CA TYR A 50 -13.30 6.43 -13.59
C TYR A 50 -14.67 6.29 -12.92
N GLY A 51 -15.15 7.32 -12.20
CA GLY A 51 -16.35 7.24 -11.39
C GLY A 51 -17.59 6.91 -12.21
N MET A 52 -17.79 7.61 -13.34
CA MET A 52 -18.97 7.40 -14.18
C MET A 52 -18.96 6.03 -14.89
N ASP A 53 -17.79 5.49 -15.25
CA ASP A 53 -17.72 4.14 -15.85
C ASP A 53 -18.12 3.09 -14.82
N LEU A 54 -17.72 3.26 -13.54
CA LEU A 54 -18.10 2.37 -12.45
C LEU A 54 -19.60 2.48 -12.14
N VAL A 55 -20.16 3.69 -12.02
CA VAL A 55 -21.59 3.92 -11.78
C VAL A 55 -22.42 3.24 -12.86
N LYS A 56 -22.13 3.50 -14.15
CA LYS A 56 -22.84 2.88 -15.28
C LYS A 56 -22.79 1.36 -15.24
N SER A 57 -21.63 0.79 -14.90
CA SER A 57 -21.48 -0.67 -14.80
C SER A 57 -22.36 -1.25 -13.69
N LEU A 58 -22.38 -0.62 -12.50
CA LEU A 58 -23.21 -1.06 -11.37
C LEU A 58 -24.71 -0.92 -11.67
N GLU A 59 -25.15 0.23 -12.18
CA GLU A 59 -26.55 0.49 -12.54
C GLU A 59 -27.04 -0.46 -13.64
N SER A 60 -26.19 -0.79 -14.63
CA SER A 60 -26.52 -1.77 -15.67
C SER A 60 -26.73 -3.18 -15.12
N ALA A 61 -26.14 -3.49 -13.96
CA ALA A 61 -26.38 -4.74 -13.23
C ALA A 61 -27.53 -4.65 -12.20
N GLY A 62 -28.30 -3.54 -12.21
CA GLY A 62 -29.44 -3.33 -11.31
C GLY A 62 -29.07 -2.90 -9.90
N ILE A 63 -27.85 -2.41 -9.69
CA ILE A 63 -27.39 -1.94 -8.37
C ILE A 63 -27.63 -0.42 -8.29
N HIS A 64 -28.46 0.01 -7.34
CA HIS A 64 -28.67 1.43 -7.06
C HIS A 64 -27.42 2.03 -6.41
N THR A 65 -26.93 3.16 -6.92
CA THR A 65 -25.58 3.63 -6.64
C THR A 65 -25.54 5.08 -6.17
N GLN A 66 -24.78 5.35 -5.08
CA GLN A 66 -24.41 6.67 -4.61
C GLN A 66 -22.90 6.83 -4.66
N MET A 67 -22.40 7.93 -5.23
CA MET A 67 -20.97 8.28 -5.21
C MET A 67 -20.68 9.36 -4.16
N ILE A 68 -19.69 9.11 -3.30
CA ILE A 68 -19.24 10.00 -2.23
C ILE A 68 -17.80 10.40 -2.52
N VAL A 69 -17.58 11.68 -2.83
CA VAL A 69 -16.26 12.21 -3.16
C VAL A 69 -15.62 12.83 -1.91
N VAL A 70 -14.40 12.38 -1.59
CA VAL A 70 -13.58 12.95 -0.51
C VAL A 70 -12.41 13.75 -1.10
N PRO A 71 -11.85 14.73 -0.37
CA PRO A 71 -10.71 15.50 -0.88
C PRO A 71 -9.48 14.61 -1.12
N SER A 72 -8.77 14.79 -2.25
CA SER A 72 -7.54 14.08 -2.59
C SER A 72 -6.36 14.60 -1.76
N SER A 73 -6.23 14.09 -0.53
CA SER A 73 -5.18 14.49 0.42
C SER A 73 -4.92 13.40 1.46
N GLU A 74 -3.67 13.20 1.86
CA GLU A 74 -3.34 12.35 3.02
C GLU A 74 -4.06 12.82 4.31
N LYS A 75 -4.36 14.12 4.44
CA LYS A 75 -5.12 14.68 5.58
C LYS A 75 -6.57 14.18 5.62
N SER A 76 -7.10 13.69 4.50
CA SER A 76 -8.46 13.13 4.42
C SER A 76 -8.58 11.80 5.16
N ARG A 77 -7.48 11.13 5.46
CA ARG A 77 -7.45 9.88 6.22
C ARG A 77 -7.66 10.13 7.73
N SER A 78 -8.82 10.67 8.07
CA SER A 78 -9.16 11.19 9.40
C SER A 78 -10.58 10.83 9.84
N LEU A 79 -10.82 10.84 11.14
CA LEU A 79 -12.16 10.59 11.71
C LEU A 79 -13.20 11.63 11.27
N SER A 80 -12.80 12.86 10.96
CA SER A 80 -13.73 13.89 10.48
C SER A 80 -14.28 13.55 9.09
N ILE A 81 -13.45 13.03 8.19
CA ILE A 81 -13.90 12.57 6.86
C ILE A 81 -14.75 11.30 6.99
N VAL A 82 -14.36 10.37 7.85
CA VAL A 82 -15.17 9.17 8.14
C VAL A 82 -16.57 9.57 8.61
N ASN A 83 -16.69 10.53 9.53
CA ASN A 83 -17.99 11.02 10.00
C ASN A 83 -18.84 11.64 8.89
N ARG A 84 -18.22 12.38 7.95
CA ARG A 84 -18.93 12.91 6.76
C ARG A 84 -19.43 11.78 5.86
N VAL A 85 -18.62 10.73 5.67
CA VAL A 85 -19.02 9.55 4.89
C VAL A 85 -20.20 8.86 5.55
N TYR A 86 -20.23 8.68 6.88
CA TYR A 86 -21.40 8.12 7.58
C TYR A 86 -22.67 8.94 7.35
N GLY A 87 -22.58 10.27 7.42
CA GLY A 87 -23.73 11.13 7.12
C GLY A 87 -24.29 10.86 5.72
N ALA A 88 -23.42 10.84 4.70
CA ALA A 88 -23.82 10.56 3.33
C ALA A 88 -24.41 9.16 3.14
N LEU A 89 -23.91 8.14 3.86
CA LEU A 89 -24.47 6.78 3.80
C LEU A 89 -25.85 6.69 4.44
N VAL A 90 -26.07 7.42 5.54
CA VAL A 90 -27.39 7.52 6.19
C VAL A 90 -28.39 8.25 5.31
N ASP A 91 -28.00 9.36 4.69
CA ASP A 91 -28.84 10.13 3.76
C ASP A 91 -29.22 9.30 2.52
N PHE A 92 -28.29 8.47 2.03
CA PHE A 92 -28.53 7.52 0.95
C PHE A 92 -29.43 6.35 1.37
N GLY A 93 -29.45 6.02 2.67
CA GLY A 93 -30.20 4.87 3.22
C GLY A 93 -29.52 3.53 2.91
N LEU A 94 -28.16 3.49 2.81
CA LEU A 94 -27.45 2.23 2.53
C LEU A 94 -27.77 1.16 3.58
N PRO A 95 -28.38 0.01 3.17
CA PRO A 95 -28.77 -1.04 4.12
C PRO A 95 -27.55 -1.89 4.57
N SER A 96 -27.75 -2.75 5.57
CA SER A 96 -26.69 -3.59 6.13
C SER A 96 -26.17 -4.69 5.19
N ASP A 97 -26.93 -5.06 4.19
CA ASP A 97 -26.58 -5.99 3.10
C ASP A 97 -26.08 -5.26 1.83
N GLY A 98 -26.00 -3.94 1.88
CA GLY A 98 -25.36 -3.12 0.85
C GLY A 98 -23.85 -3.31 0.81
N VAL A 99 -23.19 -2.70 -0.18
CA VAL A 99 -21.75 -2.82 -0.40
C VAL A 99 -21.08 -1.45 -0.51
N LEU A 100 -19.91 -1.31 0.10
CA LEU A 100 -19.03 -0.16 -0.12
C LEU A 100 -17.99 -0.49 -1.19
N ILE A 101 -17.72 0.47 -2.06
CA ILE A 101 -16.72 0.33 -3.11
C ILE A 101 -15.68 1.44 -2.93
N ALA A 102 -14.41 1.05 -2.72
CA ALA A 102 -13.28 1.95 -2.69
C ALA A 102 -12.74 2.12 -4.11
N LEU A 103 -12.94 3.28 -4.73
CA LEU A 103 -12.35 3.62 -6.03
C LEU A 103 -11.27 4.69 -5.82
N GLY A 104 -10.02 4.31 -5.68
CA GLY A 104 -8.97 5.30 -5.40
C GLY A 104 -7.65 4.74 -4.92
N GLY A 105 -6.82 5.64 -4.39
CA GLY A 105 -5.55 5.32 -3.77
C GLY A 105 -5.68 4.77 -2.34
N ARG A 106 -4.54 4.75 -1.63
CA ARG A 106 -4.46 4.27 -0.24
C ARG A 106 -5.43 4.98 0.70
N VAL A 107 -5.56 6.30 0.57
CA VAL A 107 -6.42 7.13 1.44
C VAL A 107 -7.87 6.67 1.33
N VAL A 108 -8.37 6.51 0.10
CA VAL A 108 -9.74 6.05 -0.17
C VAL A 108 -9.93 4.63 0.35
N GLY A 109 -8.97 3.73 0.10
CA GLY A 109 -9.03 2.35 0.59
C GLY A 109 -9.12 2.26 2.12
N ASP A 110 -8.29 3.05 2.83
CA ASP A 110 -8.29 3.10 4.30
C ASP A 110 -9.62 3.69 4.86
N ILE A 111 -10.13 4.79 4.28
CA ILE A 111 -11.41 5.39 4.69
C ILE A 111 -12.55 4.39 4.47
N THR A 112 -12.64 3.83 3.25
CA THR A 112 -13.72 2.90 2.89
C THR A 112 -13.69 1.65 3.78
N GLY A 113 -12.52 1.06 3.96
CA GLY A 113 -12.38 -0.12 4.80
C GLY A 113 -12.70 0.14 6.28
N PHE A 114 -12.34 1.32 6.82
CA PHE A 114 -12.70 1.69 8.19
C PHE A 114 -14.22 1.89 8.33
N VAL A 115 -14.83 2.60 7.38
CA VAL A 115 -16.28 2.77 7.33
C VAL A 115 -16.96 1.40 7.19
N ALA A 116 -16.49 0.53 6.30
CA ALA A 116 -17.04 -0.81 6.11
C ALA A 116 -17.00 -1.65 7.38
N ALA A 117 -15.90 -1.57 8.13
CA ALA A 117 -15.73 -2.34 9.37
C ALA A 117 -16.63 -1.87 10.50
N THR A 118 -17.15 -0.64 10.47
CA THR A 118 -17.86 0.00 11.59
C THR A 118 -19.30 0.37 11.28
N TYR A 119 -19.65 0.69 10.04
CA TYR A 119 -21.03 0.97 9.62
C TYR A 119 -21.85 -0.31 9.73
N HIS A 120 -23.04 -0.22 10.34
CA HIS A 120 -23.87 -1.39 10.66
C HIS A 120 -23.14 -2.54 11.39
N ARG A 121 -22.02 -2.27 12.09
CA ARG A 121 -21.14 -3.25 12.77
C ARG A 121 -20.37 -4.14 11.80
N GLY A 122 -20.26 -3.74 10.55
CA GLY A 122 -19.52 -4.41 9.48
C GLY A 122 -20.39 -4.73 8.28
N ILE A 123 -20.06 -4.16 7.12
CA ILE A 123 -20.69 -4.44 5.84
C ILE A 123 -19.65 -4.85 4.80
N ALA A 124 -20.08 -5.48 3.72
CA ALA A 124 -19.20 -5.85 2.62
C ALA A 124 -18.51 -4.64 2.00
N TYR A 125 -17.23 -4.78 1.61
CA TYR A 125 -16.58 -3.79 0.78
C TYR A 125 -15.67 -4.43 -0.27
N ILE A 126 -15.44 -3.70 -1.37
CA ILE A 126 -14.63 -4.11 -2.51
C ILE A 126 -13.66 -2.98 -2.84
N GLN A 127 -12.46 -3.31 -3.31
CA GLN A 127 -11.44 -2.33 -3.68
C GLN A 127 -11.17 -2.32 -5.18
N PHE A 128 -11.18 -1.12 -5.77
CA PHE A 128 -10.67 -0.79 -7.10
C PHE A 128 -9.51 0.20 -6.94
N PRO A 129 -8.29 -0.31 -6.67
CA PRO A 129 -7.12 0.53 -6.43
C PRO A 129 -6.65 1.18 -7.74
N THR A 130 -6.51 2.52 -7.73
CA THR A 130 -6.18 3.31 -8.92
C THR A 130 -4.71 3.75 -9.00
N SER A 131 -3.94 3.60 -7.93
CA SER A 131 -2.50 3.89 -7.93
C SER A 131 -1.67 2.62 -7.82
N VAL A 132 -0.45 2.61 -8.39
CA VAL A 132 0.46 1.44 -8.28
C VAL A 132 0.69 1.06 -6.83
N LEU A 133 0.94 2.06 -5.95
CA LEU A 133 1.12 1.83 -4.51
C LEU A 133 -0.09 1.11 -3.88
N SER A 134 -1.32 1.46 -4.27
CA SER A 134 -2.51 0.78 -3.75
C SER A 134 -2.70 -0.59 -4.37
N GLN A 135 -2.44 -0.75 -5.68
CA GLN A 135 -2.57 -2.02 -6.39
C GLN A 135 -1.67 -3.12 -5.83
N ILE A 136 -0.40 -2.80 -5.54
CA ILE A 136 0.57 -3.77 -5.01
C ILE A 136 0.69 -3.76 -3.48
N GLY A 137 0.11 -2.76 -2.84
CA GLY A 137 0.37 -2.44 -1.43
C GLY A 137 -0.88 -2.42 -0.56
N SER A 138 -1.48 -1.26 -0.41
CA SER A 138 -2.45 -1.00 0.66
C SER A 138 -3.78 -1.73 0.49
N ALA A 139 -4.22 -2.04 -0.73
CA ALA A 139 -5.47 -2.75 -0.97
C ALA A 139 -5.46 -4.22 -0.50
N ILE A 140 -4.28 -4.78 -0.14
CA ILE A 140 -4.13 -6.21 0.13
C ILE A 140 -3.76 -6.44 1.60
N GLY A 141 -4.50 -7.35 2.26
CA GLY A 141 -4.19 -7.83 3.61
C GLY A 141 -4.85 -7.07 4.74
N GLY A 142 -5.91 -6.31 4.45
CA GLY A 142 -6.88 -5.79 5.41
C GLY A 142 -6.36 -4.86 6.50
N LYS A 143 -5.12 -4.36 6.42
CA LYS A 143 -4.58 -3.36 7.36
C LYS A 143 -5.17 -2.00 7.05
N ILE A 144 -6.16 -1.58 7.80
CA ILE A 144 -6.85 -0.31 7.65
C ILE A 144 -6.45 0.62 8.76
N THR A 145 -6.02 1.84 8.41
CA THR A 145 -5.52 2.80 9.39
C THR A 145 -6.00 4.22 9.11
N LEU A 146 -6.24 4.96 10.19
CA LEU A 146 -6.51 6.39 10.15
C LEU A 146 -5.46 7.16 10.94
N ASP A 147 -5.28 8.40 10.57
CA ASP A 147 -4.44 9.35 11.29
C ASP A 147 -5.29 10.14 12.29
N ILE A 148 -4.74 10.38 13.45
CA ILE A 148 -5.32 11.26 14.47
C ILE A 148 -4.31 12.34 14.85
N THR A 149 -4.75 13.35 15.59
CA THR A 149 -3.88 14.45 16.03
C THR A 149 -2.63 13.96 16.78
N ALA A 150 -2.78 12.87 17.56
CA ALA A 150 -1.69 12.29 18.35
C ALA A 150 -0.65 11.51 17.50
N GLY A 151 -0.96 11.12 16.26
CA GLY A 151 -0.01 10.41 15.39
C GLY A 151 -0.64 9.67 14.22
N LYS A 152 0.25 9.18 13.32
CA LYS A 152 -0.13 8.39 12.14
C LYS A 152 -0.37 6.93 12.50
N ASN A 153 -1.36 6.31 11.82
CA ASN A 153 -1.61 4.86 11.84
C ASN A 153 -1.80 4.28 13.26
N LEU A 154 -2.34 5.08 14.19
CA LEU A 154 -2.60 4.66 15.58
C LEU A 154 -4.00 4.09 15.77
N VAL A 155 -4.96 4.52 14.96
CA VAL A 155 -6.35 4.04 14.97
C VAL A 155 -6.58 3.20 13.71
N GLY A 156 -7.27 2.09 13.85
CA GLY A 156 -7.55 1.22 12.71
C GLY A 156 -8.01 -0.16 13.10
N THR A 157 -8.17 -1.00 12.10
CA THR A 157 -8.63 -2.38 12.25
C THR A 157 -8.02 -3.28 11.20
N PHE A 158 -8.20 -4.59 11.38
CA PHE A 158 -8.00 -5.58 10.32
C PHE A 158 -9.38 -5.96 9.78
N TYR A 159 -9.67 -5.56 8.53
CA TYR A 159 -10.93 -5.87 7.86
C TYR A 159 -10.64 -6.21 6.39
N GLN A 160 -10.93 -7.46 5.99
CA GLN A 160 -10.61 -7.92 4.63
C GLN A 160 -11.69 -7.50 3.64
N PRO A 161 -11.33 -7.08 2.41
CA PRO A 161 -12.28 -6.83 1.34
C PRO A 161 -12.90 -8.15 0.86
N ARG A 162 -14.06 -8.08 0.21
CA ARG A 162 -14.65 -9.23 -0.48
C ARG A 162 -13.92 -9.58 -1.77
N ALA A 163 -13.32 -8.58 -2.42
CA ALA A 163 -12.43 -8.72 -3.56
C ALA A 163 -11.58 -7.47 -3.75
N VAL A 164 -10.47 -7.62 -4.49
CA VAL A 164 -9.65 -6.51 -4.99
C VAL A 164 -9.56 -6.64 -6.51
N TYR A 165 -10.07 -5.65 -7.24
CA TYR A 165 -10.05 -5.60 -8.71
C TYR A 165 -8.98 -4.63 -9.17
N ILE A 166 -7.91 -5.12 -9.74
CA ILE A 166 -6.73 -4.36 -10.17
C ILE A 166 -6.70 -4.22 -11.67
N ASP A 167 -6.83 -2.99 -12.16
CA ASP A 167 -6.60 -2.66 -13.55
C ASP A 167 -5.24 -1.95 -13.72
N PRO A 168 -4.22 -2.63 -14.27
CA PRO A 168 -2.91 -2.01 -14.50
C PRO A 168 -2.97 -0.79 -15.43
N GLY A 169 -4.01 -0.70 -16.28
CA GLY A 169 -4.21 0.40 -17.21
C GLY A 169 -4.45 1.74 -16.51
N MET A 170 -4.96 1.74 -15.27
CA MET A 170 -5.18 2.96 -14.47
C MET A 170 -3.86 3.67 -14.12
N ALA A 171 -2.74 2.95 -14.07
CA ALA A 171 -1.42 3.56 -13.85
C ALA A 171 -0.98 4.55 -14.95
N LYS A 172 -1.56 4.45 -16.15
CA LYS A 172 -1.25 5.36 -17.28
C LYS A 172 -1.69 6.80 -17.03
N THR A 173 -2.63 7.03 -16.15
CA THR A 173 -3.13 8.36 -15.78
C THR A 173 -2.42 8.95 -14.55
N LEU A 174 -1.53 8.17 -13.93
CA LEU A 174 -0.79 8.64 -12.76
C LEU A 174 0.27 9.68 -13.15
N PRO A 175 0.39 10.80 -12.43
CA PRO A 175 1.57 11.63 -12.51
C PRO A 175 2.84 10.82 -12.20
N ARG A 176 3.93 11.10 -12.93
CA ARG A 176 5.20 10.37 -12.84
C ARG A 176 5.68 10.14 -11.39
N LYS A 177 5.57 11.17 -10.56
CA LYS A 177 5.94 11.09 -9.14
C LYS A 177 5.21 9.95 -8.40
N TYR A 178 3.92 9.77 -8.63
CA TYR A 178 3.13 8.71 -7.98
C TYR A 178 3.33 7.34 -8.60
N LEU A 179 3.66 7.28 -9.89
CA LEU A 179 4.11 6.04 -10.53
C LEU A 179 5.40 5.54 -9.86
N HIS A 180 6.42 6.39 -9.78
CA HIS A 180 7.71 6.05 -9.16
C HIS A 180 7.59 5.76 -7.66
N ASN A 181 6.72 6.49 -6.95
CA ASN A 181 6.39 6.20 -5.55
C ASN A 181 5.90 4.75 -5.37
N GLY A 182 5.00 4.29 -6.25
CA GLY A 182 4.53 2.89 -6.24
C GLY A 182 5.62 1.90 -6.62
N MET A 183 6.46 2.23 -7.60
CA MET A 183 7.58 1.38 -8.03
C MET A 183 8.59 1.15 -6.90
N GLY A 184 8.84 2.14 -6.04
CA GLY A 184 9.69 1.98 -4.85
C GLY A 184 9.24 0.83 -3.95
N GLU A 185 7.92 0.66 -3.78
CA GLU A 185 7.34 -0.44 -3.02
C GLU A 185 7.51 -1.80 -3.73
N ALA A 186 7.42 -1.83 -5.07
CA ALA A 186 7.68 -3.05 -5.83
C ALA A 186 9.17 -3.44 -5.80
N VAL A 187 10.09 -2.48 -5.91
CA VAL A 187 11.54 -2.70 -5.73
C VAL A 187 11.82 -3.31 -4.37
N LYS A 188 11.17 -2.81 -3.30
CA LYS A 188 11.30 -3.38 -1.96
C LYS A 188 10.98 -4.87 -1.93
N LEU A 189 9.86 -5.29 -2.53
CA LEU A 189 9.48 -6.70 -2.60
C LEU A 189 10.47 -7.51 -3.43
N GLY A 190 10.98 -6.95 -4.53
CA GLY A 190 12.05 -7.56 -5.32
C GLY A 190 13.33 -7.77 -4.50
N CYS A 191 13.71 -6.80 -3.69
CA CYS A 191 14.90 -6.89 -2.84
C CYS A 191 14.85 -8.07 -1.87
N VAL A 192 13.72 -8.30 -1.19
CA VAL A 192 13.66 -9.23 -0.07
C VAL A 192 12.94 -10.56 -0.37
N CYS A 193 12.23 -10.66 -1.51
CA CYS A 193 11.40 -11.83 -1.81
C CYS A 193 11.57 -12.41 -3.22
N ASP A 194 11.92 -11.59 -4.22
CA ASP A 194 11.85 -12.03 -5.62
C ASP A 194 12.91 -11.34 -6.49
N LYS A 195 13.99 -12.07 -6.78
CA LYS A 195 15.08 -11.59 -7.62
C LYS A 195 14.64 -11.23 -9.04
N GLU A 196 13.74 -12.01 -9.64
CA GLU A 196 13.27 -11.75 -11.00
C GLU A 196 12.43 -10.48 -11.06
N LEU A 197 11.64 -10.20 -10.01
CA LEU A 197 10.94 -8.92 -9.87
C LEU A 197 11.92 -7.75 -9.84
N PHE A 198 13.01 -7.86 -9.09
CA PHE A 198 14.06 -6.82 -9.05
C PHE A 198 14.71 -6.63 -10.41
N GLU A 199 15.02 -7.71 -11.12
CA GLU A 199 15.65 -7.66 -12.45
C GLU A 199 14.77 -7.00 -13.53
N LEU A 200 13.43 -6.96 -13.35
CA LEU A 200 12.56 -6.17 -14.24
C LEU A 200 12.89 -4.68 -14.18
N PHE A 201 13.25 -4.17 -12.99
CA PHE A 201 13.66 -2.77 -12.82
C PHE A 201 15.06 -2.50 -13.36
N GLU A 202 16.00 -3.45 -13.22
CA GLU A 202 17.36 -3.30 -13.79
C GLU A 202 17.34 -3.24 -15.33
N LYS A 203 16.39 -3.91 -15.96
CA LYS A 203 16.22 -3.98 -17.42
C LYS A 203 15.42 -2.82 -18.00
N ALA A 204 14.62 -2.13 -17.18
CA ALA A 204 13.79 -1.03 -17.65
C ALA A 204 14.63 0.24 -17.82
N ASN A 205 14.61 0.83 -19.02
CA ASN A 205 15.37 2.05 -19.33
C ASN A 205 14.47 3.30 -19.40
N SER A 206 13.16 3.14 -19.27
CA SER A 206 12.19 4.23 -19.36
C SER A 206 10.90 3.91 -18.62
N ASP A 207 10.10 4.94 -18.33
CA ASP A 207 8.75 4.77 -17.78
C ASP A 207 7.85 3.94 -18.72
N MET A 208 8.06 4.00 -20.02
CA MET A 208 7.34 3.18 -21.01
C MET A 208 7.68 1.69 -20.86
N ASP A 209 8.93 1.35 -20.58
CA ASP A 209 9.32 -0.03 -20.32
C ASP A 209 8.69 -0.53 -19.02
N LEU A 210 8.68 0.30 -17.97
CA LEU A 210 8.00 -0.01 -16.71
C LEU A 210 6.51 -0.25 -16.90
N LEU A 211 5.82 0.63 -17.65
CA LEU A 211 4.38 0.47 -17.92
C LEU A 211 4.08 -0.78 -18.75
N ARG A 212 5.00 -1.20 -19.64
CA ARG A 212 4.84 -2.44 -20.42
C ARG A 212 4.92 -3.68 -19.54
N VAL A 213 5.80 -3.70 -18.56
CA VAL A 213 5.98 -4.83 -17.63
C VAL A 213 5.16 -4.70 -16.34
N LEU A 214 4.40 -3.62 -16.20
CA LEU A 214 3.61 -3.35 -14.99
C LEU A 214 2.62 -4.48 -14.63
N PRO A 215 1.90 -5.12 -15.55
CA PRO A 215 1.04 -6.24 -15.20
C PRO A 215 1.81 -7.38 -14.50
N GLU A 216 3.01 -7.70 -14.97
CA GLU A 216 3.87 -8.70 -14.35
C GLU A 216 4.42 -8.26 -12.98
N ILE A 217 4.80 -6.98 -12.85
CA ILE A 217 5.21 -6.39 -11.55
C ILE A 217 4.07 -6.52 -10.55
N ILE A 218 2.84 -6.13 -10.92
CA ILE A 218 1.66 -6.21 -10.06
C ILE A 218 1.39 -7.66 -9.66
N ARG A 219 1.37 -8.58 -10.62
CA ARG A 219 1.15 -10.01 -10.37
C ARG A 219 2.12 -10.55 -9.32
N ARG A 220 3.42 -10.35 -9.52
CA ARG A 220 4.47 -10.81 -8.60
C ARG A 220 4.32 -10.18 -7.21
N CYS A 221 4.10 -8.88 -7.14
CA CYS A 221 3.88 -8.18 -5.87
C CYS A 221 2.64 -8.71 -5.13
N CYS A 222 1.52 -8.93 -5.83
CA CYS A 222 0.31 -9.48 -5.25
C CYS A 222 0.50 -10.92 -4.75
N THR A 223 1.23 -11.76 -5.51
CA THR A 223 1.55 -13.14 -5.09
C THR A 223 2.41 -13.16 -3.82
N ILE A 224 3.45 -12.32 -3.75
CA ILE A 224 4.28 -12.18 -2.54
C ILE A 224 3.40 -11.74 -1.36
N LYS A 225 2.58 -10.70 -1.54
CA LYS A 225 1.73 -10.21 -0.46
C LYS A 225 0.69 -11.22 -0.02
N ALA A 226 0.04 -11.92 -0.95
CA ALA A 226 -0.92 -12.98 -0.63
C ALA A 226 -0.28 -14.01 0.30
N HIS A 227 0.90 -14.53 -0.07
CA HIS A 227 1.64 -15.47 0.75
C HIS A 227 1.88 -14.96 2.19
N TYR A 228 2.41 -13.73 2.34
CA TYR A 228 2.69 -13.17 3.67
C TYR A 228 1.43 -12.83 4.46
N VAL A 229 0.33 -12.49 3.80
CA VAL A 229 -0.96 -12.26 4.45
C VAL A 229 -1.55 -13.56 4.98
N GLU A 230 -1.42 -14.66 4.25
CA GLU A 230 -1.91 -15.98 4.68
C GLU A 230 -1.16 -16.51 5.89
N ILE A 231 0.18 -16.44 5.91
CA ILE A 231 0.99 -16.96 7.00
C ILE A 231 1.03 -16.04 8.24
N ASP A 232 0.84 -14.71 8.05
CA ASP A 232 0.83 -13.73 9.14
C ASP A 232 -0.16 -12.58 8.85
N PRO A 233 -1.48 -12.83 9.00
CA PRO A 233 -2.52 -11.84 8.69
C PRO A 233 -2.37 -10.53 9.46
N THR A 234 -1.86 -10.58 10.69
CA THR A 234 -1.72 -9.43 11.58
C THR A 234 -0.38 -8.70 11.44
N GLY A 235 0.59 -9.27 10.72
CA GLY A 235 1.91 -8.66 10.47
C GLY A 235 2.76 -8.52 11.73
N LYS A 236 2.74 -9.53 12.58
CA LYS A 236 3.51 -9.54 13.84
C LYS A 236 4.79 -10.38 13.76
N LYS A 237 4.92 -11.21 12.72
CA LYS A 237 6.00 -12.19 12.54
C LYS A 237 6.63 -12.06 11.15
N GLU A 238 6.42 -13.07 10.28
CA GLU A 238 7.06 -13.23 8.97
C GLU A 238 6.75 -12.08 8.02
N ARG A 239 5.52 -11.55 8.05
CA ARG A 239 5.10 -10.41 7.22
C ARG A 239 5.91 -9.13 7.51
N ARG A 240 6.64 -9.06 8.64
CA ARG A 240 7.58 -7.96 8.92
C ARG A 240 8.75 -7.88 7.96
N LEU A 241 9.05 -8.95 7.23
CA LEU A 241 10.05 -8.90 6.18
C LEU A 241 9.69 -7.85 5.12
N LEU A 242 8.40 -7.66 4.87
CA LEU A 242 7.89 -6.64 3.94
C LEU A 242 8.05 -5.19 4.46
N ASP A 243 8.51 -5.01 5.70
CA ASP A 243 8.83 -3.68 6.27
C ASP A 243 10.28 -3.26 5.95
N PHE A 244 10.98 -3.95 5.04
CA PHE A 244 12.33 -3.58 4.57
C PHE A 244 12.37 -2.11 4.13
N GLY A 245 13.29 -1.34 4.67
CA GLY A 245 13.39 0.11 4.50
C GLY A 245 12.39 0.95 5.33
N HIS A 246 11.27 0.40 5.77
CA HIS A 246 10.20 1.16 6.45
C HIS A 246 10.58 1.67 7.84
N THR A 247 11.49 1.01 8.56
CA THR A 247 11.91 1.47 9.89
C THR A 247 12.56 2.85 9.80
N ILE A 248 13.51 3.01 8.89
CA ILE A 248 14.19 4.30 8.61
C ILE A 248 13.26 5.22 7.81
N GLY A 249 12.60 4.73 6.75
CA GLY A 249 11.67 5.50 5.93
C GLY A 249 10.55 6.11 6.75
N GLY A 250 9.95 5.36 7.68
CA GLY A 250 8.92 5.88 8.56
C GLY A 250 9.42 6.96 9.52
N ALA A 251 10.67 6.88 9.99
CA ALA A 251 11.29 7.95 10.77
C ALA A 251 11.47 9.21 9.91
N ILE A 252 11.93 9.06 8.67
CA ILE A 252 12.07 10.17 7.70
C ILE A 252 10.71 10.84 7.45
N GLU A 253 9.67 10.07 7.17
CA GLU A 253 8.31 10.60 6.97
C GLU A 253 7.79 11.40 8.17
N ARG A 254 8.06 10.95 9.39
CA ARG A 254 7.64 11.66 10.60
C ARG A 254 8.42 12.95 10.79
N CYS A 255 9.74 12.92 10.60
CA CYS A 255 10.60 14.09 10.73
C CYS A 255 10.30 15.16 9.66
N CYS A 256 10.07 14.78 8.40
CA CYS A 256 9.74 15.71 7.32
C CYS A 256 8.43 16.48 7.54
N ARG A 257 7.50 15.96 8.34
CA ARG A 257 6.26 16.68 8.69
C ARG A 257 6.49 17.95 9.49
N TYR A 258 7.55 18.01 10.28
CA TYR A 258 7.88 19.17 11.10
C TYR A 258 8.51 20.31 10.28
N ASP A 259 9.03 20.00 9.07
CA ASP A 259 9.75 20.93 8.20
C ASP A 259 8.94 21.40 6.97
N ASP A 260 7.62 21.16 6.91
CA ASP A 260 6.75 21.43 5.75
C ASP A 260 7.25 20.82 4.40
N LYS A 261 8.23 19.93 4.44
CA LYS A 261 8.74 19.22 3.27
C LYS A 261 7.96 17.94 3.06
N THR A 262 7.29 17.85 1.93
CA THR A 262 6.52 16.66 1.54
C THR A 262 7.43 15.63 0.88
N ILE A 263 7.72 14.54 1.60
CA ILE A 263 8.31 13.32 1.04
C ILE A 263 7.23 12.28 0.85
N THR A 264 7.24 11.57 -0.27
CA THR A 264 6.31 10.45 -0.49
C THR A 264 6.77 9.20 0.26
N HIS A 265 5.83 8.28 0.48
CA HIS A 265 6.11 6.99 1.13
C HIS A 265 7.22 6.20 0.40
N GLY A 266 7.14 6.11 -0.93
CA GLY A 266 8.15 5.40 -1.74
C GLY A 266 9.53 6.08 -1.71
N GLU A 267 9.58 7.42 -1.72
CA GLU A 267 10.85 8.17 -1.57
C GLU A 267 11.49 7.88 -0.19
N ALA A 268 10.72 7.96 0.88
CA ALA A 268 11.21 7.68 2.23
C ALA A 268 11.65 6.20 2.39
N THR A 269 10.89 5.28 1.83
CA THR A 269 11.22 3.84 1.82
C THR A 269 12.51 3.58 1.02
N ALA A 270 12.70 4.25 -0.13
CA ALA A 270 13.90 4.12 -0.94
C ALA A 270 15.16 4.54 -0.18
N ILE A 271 15.13 5.68 0.51
CA ILE A 271 16.23 6.11 1.38
C ILE A 271 16.48 5.05 2.47
N GLY A 272 15.42 4.57 3.11
CA GLY A 272 15.53 3.56 4.16
C GLY A 272 16.14 2.25 3.66
N MET A 273 15.73 1.76 2.48
CA MET A 273 16.30 0.57 1.84
C MET A 273 17.79 0.75 1.56
N TYR A 274 18.16 1.90 0.98
CA TYR A 274 19.57 2.19 0.66
C TYR A 274 20.45 2.23 1.91
N LEU A 275 20.05 3.00 2.94
CA LEU A 275 20.83 3.15 4.16
C LEU A 275 21.01 1.81 4.89
N VAL A 276 19.92 1.05 5.05
CA VAL A 276 19.98 -0.25 5.74
C VAL A 276 20.82 -1.26 4.97
N THR A 277 20.74 -1.29 3.64
CA THR A 277 21.53 -2.18 2.79
C THR A 277 23.01 -1.83 2.84
N LYS A 278 23.35 -0.55 2.67
CA LYS A 278 24.72 -0.05 2.73
C LYS A 278 25.41 -0.44 4.05
N ARG A 279 24.71 -0.25 5.16
CA ARG A 279 25.26 -0.64 6.47
C ARG A 279 25.37 -2.15 6.64
N ALA A 280 24.36 -2.91 6.20
CA ALA A 280 24.38 -4.36 6.27
C ALA A 280 25.52 -4.97 5.42
N GLU A 281 25.81 -4.39 4.24
CA GLU A 281 26.91 -4.79 3.39
C GLU A 281 28.27 -4.52 4.07
N LEU A 282 28.45 -3.35 4.70
CA LEU A 282 29.66 -3.03 5.51
C LEU A 282 29.85 -3.97 6.69
N LEU A 283 28.77 -4.50 7.25
CA LEU A 283 28.80 -5.45 8.37
C LEU A 283 28.94 -6.91 7.89
N GLY A 284 29.02 -7.17 6.59
CA GLY A 284 29.10 -8.52 6.02
C GLY A 284 27.79 -9.32 6.12
N LEU A 285 26.68 -8.67 6.42
CA LEU A 285 25.34 -9.28 6.50
C LEU A 285 24.66 -9.36 5.13
N THR A 286 25.08 -8.51 4.20
CA THR A 286 24.62 -8.42 2.81
C THR A 286 25.76 -8.70 1.86
N THR A 287 25.51 -9.43 0.79
CA THR A 287 26.50 -9.76 -0.24
C THR A 287 27.07 -8.48 -0.87
N ARG A 288 28.38 -8.43 -1.05
CA ARG A 288 29.10 -7.27 -1.62
C ARG A 288 28.58 -6.94 -3.03
N GLY A 289 28.38 -5.64 -3.28
CA GLY A 289 27.89 -5.11 -4.56
C GLY A 289 26.35 -4.98 -4.63
N THR A 290 25.63 -5.50 -3.64
CA THR A 290 24.15 -5.39 -3.57
C THR A 290 23.71 -3.95 -3.44
N THR A 291 24.41 -3.14 -2.63
CA THR A 291 24.12 -1.71 -2.43
C THR A 291 24.18 -0.94 -3.75
N SER A 292 25.21 -1.18 -4.57
CA SER A 292 25.37 -0.50 -5.86
C SER A 292 24.26 -0.86 -6.85
N ARG A 293 23.82 -2.12 -6.88
CA ARG A 293 22.69 -2.55 -7.71
C ARG A 293 21.39 -1.88 -7.27
N LEU A 294 21.12 -1.85 -5.98
CA LEU A 294 19.94 -1.18 -5.42
C LEU A 294 19.98 0.32 -5.74
N GLU A 295 21.12 0.97 -5.54
CA GLU A 295 21.30 2.40 -5.84
C GLU A 295 21.02 2.71 -7.31
N TYR A 296 21.53 1.88 -8.23
CA TYR A 296 21.27 2.01 -9.66
C TYR A 296 19.77 2.00 -9.97
N VAL A 297 19.03 1.01 -9.44
CA VAL A 297 17.58 0.89 -9.66
C VAL A 297 16.82 2.07 -9.03
N LEU A 298 17.16 2.49 -7.81
CA LEU A 298 16.50 3.62 -7.16
C LEU A 298 16.71 4.93 -7.94
N LYS A 299 17.94 5.18 -8.42
CA LYS A 299 18.26 6.36 -9.24
C LYS A 299 17.56 6.35 -10.59
N SER A 300 17.46 5.19 -11.27
CA SER A 300 16.72 5.07 -12.54
C SER A 300 15.23 5.43 -12.38
N LEU A 301 14.65 5.17 -11.21
CA LEU A 301 13.31 5.56 -10.82
C LEU A 301 13.22 6.99 -10.25
N SER A 302 14.29 7.78 -10.31
CA SER A 302 14.33 9.11 -9.68
C SER A 302 13.98 9.11 -8.19
N LEU A 303 14.22 8.00 -7.51
CA LEU A 303 14.02 7.85 -6.07
C LEU A 303 15.29 8.25 -5.31
N PRO A 304 15.17 9.04 -4.22
CA PRO A 304 16.33 9.50 -3.46
C PRO A 304 16.98 8.35 -2.66
N THR A 305 18.28 8.44 -2.46
CA THR A 305 19.09 7.56 -1.60
C THR A 305 19.68 8.27 -0.39
N GLU A 306 19.46 9.59 -0.28
CA GLU A 306 20.02 10.44 0.77
C GLU A 306 18.95 11.21 1.50
N THR A 307 19.22 11.57 2.75
CA THR A 307 18.39 12.45 3.56
C THR A 307 19.23 13.55 4.19
N HIS A 308 18.63 14.72 4.36
CA HIS A 308 19.24 15.84 5.09
C HIS A 308 18.97 15.80 6.59
N ILE A 309 18.19 14.83 7.08
CA ILE A 309 17.86 14.69 8.50
C ILE A 309 19.07 14.09 9.22
N ALA A 310 19.51 14.73 10.29
CA ALA A 310 20.65 14.27 11.05
C ALA A 310 20.43 12.84 11.61
N PRO A 311 21.46 11.96 11.56
CA PRO A 311 21.35 10.58 12.03
C PRO A 311 20.83 10.45 13.46
N GLU A 312 21.19 11.39 14.34
CA GLU A 312 20.78 11.41 15.74
C GLU A 312 19.27 11.62 15.89
N ILE A 313 18.68 12.48 15.04
CA ILE A 313 17.23 12.74 15.01
C ILE A 313 16.50 11.49 14.54
N LEU A 314 16.97 10.84 13.45
CA LEU A 314 16.38 9.59 12.97
C LEU A 314 16.46 8.47 14.02
N ALA A 315 17.63 8.32 14.67
CA ALA A 315 17.82 7.32 15.71
C ALA A 315 16.88 7.54 16.91
N ALA A 316 16.71 8.79 17.33
CA ALA A 316 15.80 9.14 18.43
C ALA A 316 14.33 8.86 18.08
N ASP A 317 13.92 9.13 16.84
CA ASP A 317 12.55 8.85 16.36
C ASP A 317 12.31 7.33 16.24
N MET A 318 13.27 6.59 15.67
CA MET A 318 13.17 5.12 15.54
C MET A 318 13.06 4.43 16.90
N ALA A 319 13.76 4.93 17.92
CA ALA A 319 13.70 4.43 19.29
C ALA A 319 12.29 4.53 19.91
N ARG A 320 11.48 5.48 19.46
CA ARG A 320 10.08 5.68 19.90
C ARG A 320 9.07 4.87 19.09
N SER A 321 9.53 4.06 18.13
CA SER A 321 8.65 3.27 17.28
C SER A 321 7.80 2.30 18.13
N LYS A 322 6.51 2.17 17.78
CA LYS A 322 5.61 1.17 18.39
C LYS A 322 6.09 -0.28 18.23
N HIS A 323 7.07 -0.51 17.39
CA HIS A 323 7.66 -1.83 17.13
C HIS A 323 8.83 -2.15 18.08
N VAL A 324 9.31 -1.18 18.84
CA VAL A 324 10.33 -1.39 19.88
C VAL A 324 9.67 -2.01 21.10
N LYS A 325 10.19 -3.14 21.53
CA LYS A 325 9.79 -3.86 22.75
C LYS A 325 11.04 -4.16 23.56
N GLU A 326 11.04 -3.75 24.82
CA GLU A 326 12.18 -3.97 25.72
C GLU A 326 13.52 -3.51 25.13
N GLY A 327 13.53 -2.38 24.43
CA GLY A 327 14.71 -1.80 23.80
C GLY A 327 15.18 -2.50 22.52
N LYS A 328 14.41 -3.44 21.96
CA LYS A 328 14.73 -4.21 20.76
C LYS A 328 13.61 -4.14 19.71
N LEU A 329 13.96 -4.41 18.46
CA LEU A 329 12.99 -4.59 17.36
C LEU A 329 13.52 -5.56 16.31
N GLN A 330 12.62 -6.08 15.49
CA GLN A 330 12.97 -6.87 14.30
C GLN A 330 13.22 -5.92 13.14
N LEU A 331 14.43 -5.92 12.59
CA LEU A 331 14.81 -5.17 11.41
C LEU A 331 14.84 -6.09 10.20
N ALA A 332 14.12 -5.74 9.14
CA ALA A 332 14.19 -6.45 7.88
C ALA A 332 15.48 -6.06 7.14
N LEU A 333 16.23 -7.06 6.74
CA LEU A 333 17.50 -6.95 6.02
C LEU A 333 17.46 -7.81 4.76
N MET A 334 18.37 -7.56 3.85
CA MET A 334 18.56 -8.33 2.62
C MET A 334 19.93 -9.02 2.68
N LYS A 335 19.97 -10.35 2.50
CA LYS A 335 21.20 -11.11 2.38
C LYS A 335 21.82 -10.91 0.99
N GLU A 336 21.00 -11.07 -0.01
CA GLU A 336 21.24 -10.77 -1.41
C GLU A 336 19.90 -10.44 -2.08
N ILE A 337 19.91 -9.92 -3.29
CA ILE A 337 18.66 -9.56 -3.99
C ILE A 337 17.75 -10.80 -4.13
N GLY A 338 16.51 -10.63 -3.71
CA GLY A 338 15.50 -11.69 -3.64
C GLY A 338 15.50 -12.50 -2.35
N GLN A 339 16.45 -12.28 -1.43
CA GLN A 339 16.58 -13.04 -0.20
C GLN A 339 16.67 -12.13 1.03
N GLY A 340 15.54 -11.86 1.64
CA GLY A 340 15.43 -11.09 2.87
C GLY A 340 15.46 -11.98 4.12
N PHE A 341 15.79 -11.37 5.25
CA PHE A 341 15.71 -12.00 6.57
C PHE A 341 15.40 -10.96 7.66
N LEU A 342 14.90 -11.43 8.80
CA LEU A 342 14.66 -10.61 9.97
C LEU A 342 15.81 -10.77 10.96
N LYS A 343 16.31 -9.64 11.49
CA LYS A 343 17.35 -9.61 12.52
C LYS A 343 16.83 -8.81 13.72
N GLU A 344 16.90 -9.40 14.91
CA GLU A 344 16.69 -8.63 16.13
C GLU A 344 17.87 -7.70 16.35
N VAL A 345 17.59 -6.43 16.58
CA VAL A 345 18.58 -5.38 16.87
C VAL A 345 18.14 -4.56 18.06
N THR A 346 19.11 -4.07 18.84
CA THR A 346 18.83 -3.09 19.89
C THR A 346 18.66 -1.69 19.31
N VAL A 347 18.12 -0.76 20.10
CA VAL A 347 17.98 0.65 19.70
C VAL A 347 19.36 1.28 19.41
N GLU A 348 20.39 0.91 20.18
CA GLU A 348 21.77 1.37 19.99
C GLU A 348 22.38 0.83 18.69
N GLU A 349 22.12 -0.45 18.35
CA GLU A 349 22.53 -1.03 17.08
C GLU A 349 21.81 -0.38 15.90
N LEU A 350 20.50 -0.10 16.05
CA LEU A 350 19.68 0.54 15.02
C LEU A 350 20.24 1.91 14.62
N ALA A 351 20.74 2.70 15.59
CA ALA A 351 21.36 4.00 15.32
C ALA A 351 22.58 3.90 14.37
N LYS A 352 23.24 2.73 14.29
CA LYS A 352 24.37 2.52 13.37
C LYS A 352 23.94 2.40 11.92
N TYR A 353 22.66 2.10 11.65
CA TYR A 353 22.14 1.96 10.28
C TYR A 353 21.80 3.29 9.61
N VAL A 354 21.81 4.40 10.32
CA VAL A 354 21.56 5.75 9.80
C VAL A 354 22.81 6.65 9.78
N LYS A 355 23.97 6.08 10.15
CA LYS A 355 25.29 6.78 10.13
C LYS A 355 26.07 6.51 8.87
#